data_0af42a0176b5675eb7089638e2e97f94
#
_entry.id   0af42a0176b5675eb7089638e2e97f94
#
_cell.length_a   1.000
_cell.length_b   1.000
_cell.length_c   1.000
_cell.angle_alpha   90.00
_cell.angle_beta   90.00
_cell.angle_gamma   90.00
#
_symmetry.space_group_name_H-M   'P 1'
#
loop_
_entity.id
_entity.type
_entity.pdbx_description
1 polymer ?
#
loop_
_entity_poly.entity_id
_entity_poly.type
_entity_poly.pdbx_seq_one_letter_code
_entity_poly.pdbx_strand_id
1 'polypeptide(L)'
;MSQFQEFKDFEKAGWEQRASTYVSRTQNSTGALIGSIVDHLGAVAGLTAVDLASGPGYGAAEMAARGADVIGTDFAIAMVEAAAALHPDLSFQQEDAENLSFDNSVFDLALCTFGMLHFAHPERALSEVLRVLKPGGKFTFSVWAPPEDFPMFGLLGGVVAEFGDLDVGLPPGPPAEAFSREEGARQAVEEAGFDFLSFVAADFEASLCPASEIPNWYRDISVRSQGLLDAQSPE
;
A
#
# COMPACT_ATOMS: atom_id res chain seq x y z
N MET A 1 10.80 -4.41 -22.72
CA MET A 1 10.54 -4.24 -21.28
C MET A 1 9.19 -3.55 -21.16
N SER A 2 8.36 -3.91 -20.19
CA SER A 2 7.11 -3.19 -19.98
C SER A 2 7.41 -1.75 -19.53
N GLN A 3 6.51 -0.82 -19.83
CA GLN A 3 6.57 0.50 -19.24
C GLN A 3 6.63 0.33 -17.70
N PHE A 4 7.45 1.09 -17.01
CA PHE A 4 7.65 1.03 -15.56
C PHE A 4 8.24 -0.27 -14.97
N GLN A 5 8.90 -1.12 -15.75
CA GLN A 5 9.58 -2.31 -15.17
C GLN A 5 10.70 -1.90 -14.18
N GLU A 6 11.47 -0.87 -14.51
CA GLU A 6 12.52 -0.35 -13.63
C GLU A 6 11.95 0.19 -12.31
N PHE A 7 10.77 0.84 -12.35
CA PHE A 7 10.05 1.25 -11.15
C PHE A 7 9.66 0.05 -10.29
N LYS A 8 9.09 -0.99 -10.89
CA LYS A 8 8.68 -2.20 -10.18
C LYS A 8 9.86 -2.89 -9.49
N ASP A 9 10.98 -3.01 -10.20
CA ASP A 9 12.20 -3.63 -9.67
C ASP A 9 12.79 -2.79 -8.53
N PHE A 10 12.77 -1.46 -8.65
CA PHE A 10 13.20 -0.52 -7.62
C PHE A 10 12.32 -0.59 -6.36
N GLU A 11 11.01 -0.56 -6.52
CA GLU A 11 10.06 -0.70 -5.40
C GLU A 11 10.28 -2.05 -4.69
N LYS A 12 10.34 -3.15 -5.43
CA LYS A 12 10.57 -4.48 -4.86
C LYS A 12 11.86 -4.55 -4.06
N ALA A 13 12.97 -4.14 -4.66
CA ALA A 13 14.27 -4.15 -3.98
C ALA A 13 14.27 -3.27 -2.72
N GLY A 14 13.59 -2.14 -2.77
CA GLY A 14 13.45 -1.25 -1.64
C GLY A 14 12.63 -1.84 -0.50
N TRP A 15 11.52 -2.51 -0.78
CA TRP A 15 10.69 -3.16 0.23
C TRP A 15 11.36 -4.39 0.84
N GLU A 16 12.14 -5.17 0.06
CA GLU A 16 12.97 -6.27 0.59
C GLU A 16 13.97 -5.78 1.65
N GLN A 17 14.54 -4.59 1.46
CA GLN A 17 15.58 -4.08 2.37
C GLN A 17 15.02 -3.48 3.67
N ARG A 18 13.78 -2.96 3.65
CA ARG A 18 13.26 -2.19 4.78
C ARG A 18 12.16 -2.86 5.60
N ALA A 19 11.80 -4.08 5.31
CA ALA A 19 10.70 -4.75 6.00
C ALA A 19 10.77 -4.62 7.53
N SER A 20 11.94 -4.83 8.13
CA SER A 20 12.12 -4.75 9.59
C SER A 20 11.97 -3.34 10.16
N THR A 21 12.47 -2.31 9.47
CA THR A 21 12.34 -0.91 9.91
C THR A 21 10.93 -0.39 9.69
N TYR A 22 10.29 -0.75 8.59
CA TYR A 22 8.90 -0.40 8.29
C TYR A 22 7.93 -0.88 9.37
N VAL A 23 8.04 -2.15 9.79
CA VAL A 23 7.24 -2.71 10.89
C VAL A 23 7.31 -1.82 12.13
N SER A 24 8.53 -1.43 12.54
CA SER A 24 8.73 -0.65 13.77
C SER A 24 8.16 0.78 13.69
N ARG A 25 8.03 1.35 12.48
CA ARG A 25 7.57 2.72 12.24
C ARG A 25 6.06 2.84 12.00
N THR A 26 5.41 1.78 11.53
CA THR A 26 4.04 1.88 11.01
C THR A 26 2.94 1.33 11.92
N GLN A 27 3.29 0.55 12.94
CA GLN A 27 2.32 -0.03 13.86
C GLN A 27 1.40 1.02 14.52
N ASN A 28 1.95 2.16 14.95
CA ASN A 28 1.21 3.24 15.61
C ASN A 28 0.78 4.37 14.66
N SER A 29 0.98 4.22 13.37
CA SER A 29 0.55 5.17 12.34
C SER A 29 -0.46 4.53 11.40
N THR A 30 -0.05 3.98 10.26
CA THR A 30 -0.99 3.31 9.33
C THR A 30 -1.71 2.13 9.98
N GLY A 31 -1.05 1.38 10.87
CA GLY A 31 -1.67 0.29 11.63
C GLY A 31 -2.89 0.73 12.46
N ALA A 32 -2.88 1.95 12.99
CA ALA A 32 -4.01 2.48 13.76
C ALA A 32 -5.26 2.77 12.91
N LEU A 33 -5.12 2.91 11.58
CA LEU A 33 -6.22 3.16 10.66
C LEU A 33 -6.92 1.89 10.18
N ILE A 34 -6.28 0.74 10.30
CA ILE A 34 -6.74 -0.51 9.68
C ILE A 34 -8.17 -0.87 10.09
N GLY A 35 -8.51 -0.72 11.37
CA GLY A 35 -9.86 -1.03 11.85
C GLY A 35 -10.95 -0.25 11.10
N SER A 36 -10.75 1.07 10.94
CA SER A 36 -11.70 1.92 10.22
C SER A 36 -11.75 1.60 8.72
N ILE A 37 -10.62 1.22 8.10
CA ILE A 37 -10.59 0.81 6.69
C ILE A 37 -11.37 -0.49 6.49
N VAL A 38 -11.16 -1.48 7.36
CA VAL A 38 -11.88 -2.76 7.32
C VAL A 38 -13.38 -2.59 7.56
N ASP A 39 -13.83 -1.57 8.32
CA ASP A 39 -15.25 -1.26 8.49
C ASP A 39 -15.98 -1.03 7.16
N HIS A 40 -15.29 -0.50 6.14
CA HIS A 40 -15.87 -0.29 4.81
C HIS A 40 -16.13 -1.58 4.03
N LEU A 41 -15.50 -2.70 4.38
CA LEU A 41 -15.86 -4.03 3.83
C LEU A 41 -17.22 -4.50 4.37
N GLY A 42 -17.64 -4.02 5.55
CA GLY A 42 -18.84 -4.45 6.24
C GLY A 42 -18.62 -5.74 7.05
N ALA A 43 -19.61 -6.62 7.06
CA ALA A 43 -19.48 -7.88 7.78
C ALA A 43 -18.50 -8.82 7.07
N VAL A 44 -17.47 -9.27 7.79
CA VAL A 44 -16.41 -10.12 7.23
C VAL A 44 -16.39 -11.55 7.79
N ALA A 45 -17.10 -11.80 8.90
CA ALA A 45 -17.09 -13.09 9.57
C ALA A 45 -17.57 -14.25 8.67
N GLY A 46 -16.76 -15.30 8.58
CA GLY A 46 -17.04 -16.49 7.76
C GLY A 46 -16.82 -16.30 6.26
N LEU A 47 -16.30 -15.15 5.83
CA LEU A 47 -15.96 -14.87 4.44
C LEU A 47 -14.48 -15.16 4.16
N THR A 48 -14.18 -15.51 2.91
CA THR A 48 -12.78 -15.64 2.43
C THR A 48 -12.25 -14.30 1.96
N ALA A 49 -11.04 -13.94 2.36
CA ALA A 49 -10.47 -12.63 2.07
C ALA A 49 -9.00 -12.70 1.63
N VAL A 50 -8.59 -11.75 0.80
CA VAL A 50 -7.19 -11.51 0.45
C VAL A 50 -6.79 -10.09 0.88
N ASP A 51 -5.62 -9.96 1.52
CA ASP A 51 -4.97 -8.68 1.83
C ASP A 51 -3.78 -8.50 0.86
N LEU A 52 -3.91 -7.57 -0.07
CA LEU A 52 -2.95 -7.33 -1.15
C LEU A 52 -1.94 -6.25 -0.73
N ALA A 53 -0.66 -6.46 -1.05
CA ALA A 53 0.42 -5.63 -0.56
C ALA A 53 0.31 -5.46 0.97
N SER A 54 0.16 -6.58 1.65
CA SER A 54 -0.21 -6.64 3.08
C SER A 54 0.88 -6.08 4.00
N GLY A 55 2.11 -5.90 3.50
CA GLY A 55 3.23 -5.44 4.30
C GLY A 55 3.37 -6.25 5.59
N PRO A 56 3.32 -5.61 6.77
CA PRO A 56 3.36 -6.29 8.07
C PRO A 56 2.13 -7.14 8.41
N GLY A 57 1.12 -7.21 7.53
CA GLY A 57 -0.07 -8.05 7.73
C GLY A 57 -1.13 -7.47 8.65
N TYR A 58 -1.15 -6.16 8.91
CA TYR A 58 -2.13 -5.55 9.81
C TYR A 58 -3.57 -5.68 9.29
N GLY A 59 -3.79 -5.54 7.97
CA GLY A 59 -5.09 -5.72 7.33
C GLY A 59 -5.58 -7.16 7.47
N ALA A 60 -4.73 -8.13 7.16
CA ALA A 60 -5.03 -9.54 7.31
C ALA A 60 -5.37 -9.89 8.77
N ALA A 61 -4.59 -9.38 9.74
CA ALA A 61 -4.83 -9.63 11.16
C ALA A 61 -6.15 -9.05 11.64
N GLU A 62 -6.51 -7.84 11.21
CA GLU A 62 -7.78 -7.20 11.57
C GLU A 62 -8.98 -7.95 10.97
N MET A 63 -8.92 -8.35 9.68
CA MET A 63 -9.99 -9.15 9.07
C MET A 63 -10.13 -10.51 9.75
N ALA A 64 -9.02 -11.18 10.08
CA ALA A 64 -9.02 -12.45 10.80
C ALA A 64 -9.59 -12.32 12.22
N ALA A 65 -9.23 -11.26 12.96
CA ALA A 65 -9.79 -10.97 14.28
C ALA A 65 -11.31 -10.77 14.25
N ARG A 66 -11.85 -10.33 13.12
CA ARG A 66 -13.30 -10.21 12.87
C ARG A 66 -13.94 -11.49 12.30
N GLY A 67 -13.18 -12.57 12.17
CA GLY A 67 -13.67 -13.90 11.80
C GLY A 67 -13.65 -14.22 10.31
N ALA A 68 -12.91 -13.49 9.48
CA ALA A 68 -12.66 -13.86 8.09
C ALA A 68 -11.59 -14.94 7.98
N ASP A 69 -11.66 -15.77 6.93
CA ASP A 69 -10.57 -16.66 6.50
C ASP A 69 -9.68 -15.89 5.51
N VAL A 70 -8.48 -15.50 5.95
CA VAL A 70 -7.66 -14.50 5.26
C VAL A 70 -6.32 -15.06 4.84
N ILE A 71 -5.89 -14.69 3.64
CA ILE A 71 -4.50 -14.80 3.20
C ILE A 71 -3.94 -13.39 2.93
N GLY A 72 -2.78 -13.08 3.53
CA GLY A 72 -2.03 -11.87 3.21
C GLY A 72 -1.04 -12.12 2.09
N THR A 73 -0.85 -11.14 1.20
CA THR A 73 0.08 -11.27 0.07
C THR A 73 0.94 -10.03 -0.09
N ASP A 74 2.20 -10.22 -0.42
CA ASP A 74 3.12 -9.13 -0.76
C ASP A 74 4.12 -9.58 -1.82
N PHE A 75 4.62 -8.66 -2.66
CA PHE A 75 5.61 -9.01 -3.68
C PHE A 75 7.03 -9.09 -3.13
N ALA A 76 7.31 -8.47 -1.96
CA ALA A 76 8.56 -8.55 -1.24
C ALA A 76 8.54 -9.71 -0.25
N ILE A 77 9.44 -10.71 -0.44
CA ILE A 77 9.48 -11.87 0.45
C ILE A 77 9.81 -11.48 1.89
N ALA A 78 10.62 -10.45 2.09
CA ALA A 78 10.95 -9.95 3.42
C ALA A 78 9.71 -9.39 4.17
N MET A 79 8.72 -8.82 3.45
CA MET A 79 7.45 -8.42 4.04
C MET A 79 6.60 -9.63 4.43
N VAL A 80 6.53 -10.64 3.57
CA VAL A 80 5.83 -11.92 3.86
C VAL A 80 6.40 -12.58 5.12
N GLU A 81 7.73 -12.66 5.23
CA GLU A 81 8.42 -13.23 6.39
C GLU A 81 8.15 -12.41 7.67
N ALA A 82 8.18 -11.08 7.56
CA ALA A 82 7.88 -10.19 8.68
C ALA A 82 6.43 -10.33 9.15
N ALA A 83 5.47 -10.38 8.22
CA ALA A 83 4.06 -10.59 8.52
C ALA A 83 3.81 -11.96 9.19
N ALA A 84 4.40 -13.03 8.67
CA ALA A 84 4.30 -14.38 9.25
C ALA A 84 4.91 -14.45 10.66
N ALA A 85 6.00 -13.71 10.91
CA ALA A 85 6.59 -13.62 12.24
C ALA A 85 5.72 -12.85 13.24
N LEU A 86 5.02 -11.81 12.80
CA LEU A 86 4.10 -11.01 13.63
C LEU A 86 2.77 -11.73 13.88
N HIS A 87 2.29 -12.50 12.93
CA HIS A 87 0.97 -13.15 12.94
C HIS A 87 1.09 -14.65 12.61
N PRO A 88 1.70 -15.45 13.49
CA PRO A 88 2.06 -16.87 13.21
C PRO A 88 0.85 -17.79 12.96
N ASP A 89 -0.34 -17.36 13.34
CA ASP A 89 -1.58 -18.10 13.12
C ASP A 89 -2.26 -17.80 11.78
N LEU A 90 -1.71 -16.85 10.99
CA LEU A 90 -2.24 -16.45 9.70
C LEU A 90 -1.36 -16.95 8.54
N SER A 91 -1.96 -17.02 7.36
CA SER A 91 -1.26 -17.42 6.13
C SER A 91 -0.79 -16.19 5.37
N PHE A 92 0.48 -16.20 4.95
CA PHE A 92 1.05 -15.19 4.08
C PHE A 92 1.81 -15.86 2.94
N GLN A 93 1.71 -15.29 1.72
CA GLN A 93 2.46 -15.79 0.58
C GLN A 93 2.97 -14.65 -0.31
N GLN A 94 4.08 -14.92 -1.02
CA GLN A 94 4.62 -13.98 -1.99
C GLN A 94 3.77 -13.97 -3.25
N GLU A 95 3.20 -12.81 -3.61
CA GLU A 95 2.39 -12.60 -4.81
C GLU A 95 2.67 -11.23 -5.42
N ASP A 96 2.54 -11.17 -6.72
CA ASP A 96 2.49 -9.92 -7.46
C ASP A 96 1.04 -9.54 -7.70
N ALA A 97 0.57 -8.43 -7.10
CA ALA A 97 -0.82 -7.98 -7.26
C ALA A 97 -1.23 -7.73 -8.72
N GLU A 98 -0.25 -7.49 -9.61
CA GLU A 98 -0.48 -7.32 -11.05
C GLU A 98 -0.59 -8.66 -11.83
N ASN A 99 -0.35 -9.80 -11.15
CA ASN A 99 -0.42 -11.15 -11.73
C ASN A 99 -0.55 -12.19 -10.61
N LEU A 100 -1.72 -12.29 -10.01
CA LEU A 100 -2.02 -13.19 -8.89
C LEU A 100 -2.10 -14.66 -9.33
N SER A 101 -1.53 -15.57 -8.55
CA SER A 101 -1.57 -17.01 -8.84
C SER A 101 -2.90 -17.68 -8.46
N PHE A 102 -3.82 -16.98 -7.82
CA PHE A 102 -5.12 -17.50 -7.42
C PHE A 102 -6.04 -17.78 -8.60
N ASP A 103 -6.91 -18.77 -8.44
CA ASP A 103 -7.99 -19.03 -9.38
C ASP A 103 -9.04 -17.89 -9.40
N ASN A 104 -9.89 -17.88 -10.43
CA ASN A 104 -10.97 -16.93 -10.54
C ASN A 104 -12.03 -17.16 -9.45
N SER A 105 -12.61 -16.07 -8.94
CA SER A 105 -13.78 -16.13 -8.03
C SER A 105 -13.54 -16.95 -6.75
N VAL A 106 -12.39 -16.74 -6.12
CA VAL A 106 -11.99 -17.44 -4.87
C VAL A 106 -12.40 -16.65 -3.64
N PHE A 107 -12.30 -15.31 -3.67
CA PHE A 107 -12.47 -14.48 -2.49
C PHE A 107 -13.81 -13.75 -2.48
N ASP A 108 -14.37 -13.59 -1.28
CA ASP A 108 -15.54 -12.74 -1.03
C ASP A 108 -15.10 -11.28 -0.86
N LEU A 109 -13.89 -11.08 -0.31
CA LEU A 109 -13.36 -9.78 0.03
C LEU A 109 -11.90 -9.63 -0.44
N ALA A 110 -11.56 -8.40 -0.85
CA ALA A 110 -10.18 -7.98 -1.07
C ALA A 110 -9.92 -6.67 -0.35
N LEU A 111 -8.72 -6.54 0.21
CA LEU A 111 -8.23 -5.34 0.87
C LEU A 111 -6.87 -4.96 0.28
N CYS A 112 -6.58 -3.65 0.16
CA CYS A 112 -5.24 -3.15 -0.16
C CYS A 112 -5.01 -1.84 0.60
N THR A 113 -4.25 -1.89 1.68
CA THR A 113 -4.00 -0.69 2.50
C THR A 113 -2.69 -0.02 2.11
N PHE A 114 -2.80 1.19 1.54
CA PHE A 114 -1.66 2.01 1.10
C PHE A 114 -0.74 1.34 0.06
N GLY A 115 -1.22 0.28 -0.63
CA GLY A 115 -0.42 -0.47 -1.60
C GLY A 115 -0.51 0.05 -3.04
N MET A 116 -1.64 0.67 -3.44
CA MET A 116 -1.93 1.03 -4.83
C MET A 116 -0.86 1.90 -5.50
N LEU A 117 -0.20 2.78 -4.75
CA LEU A 117 0.83 3.70 -5.25
C LEU A 117 2.17 3.00 -5.58
N HIS A 118 2.34 1.74 -5.16
CA HIS A 118 3.54 0.94 -5.40
C HIS A 118 3.43 0.01 -6.60
N PHE A 119 2.25 -0.09 -7.22
CA PHE A 119 2.05 -0.92 -8.41
C PHE A 119 2.53 -0.18 -9.66
N ALA A 120 3.31 -0.86 -10.49
CA ALA A 120 3.77 -0.33 -11.77
C ALA A 120 2.61 -0.22 -12.79
N HIS A 121 1.65 -1.15 -12.67
CA HIS A 121 0.46 -1.24 -13.50
C HIS A 121 -0.79 -1.40 -12.62
N PRO A 122 -1.25 -0.35 -11.92
CA PRO A 122 -2.39 -0.43 -11.02
C PRO A 122 -3.68 -0.88 -11.73
N GLU A 123 -3.83 -0.61 -13.02
CA GLU A 123 -4.93 -1.10 -13.85
C GLU A 123 -4.94 -2.64 -13.97
N ARG A 124 -3.75 -3.27 -13.99
CA ARG A 124 -3.63 -4.73 -13.98
C ARG A 124 -3.98 -5.30 -12.61
N ALA A 125 -3.50 -4.65 -11.55
CA ALA A 125 -3.84 -5.07 -10.19
C ALA A 125 -5.35 -4.99 -9.96
N LEU A 126 -6.03 -3.93 -10.38
CA LEU A 126 -7.49 -3.82 -10.32
C LEU A 126 -8.17 -4.94 -11.11
N SER A 127 -7.68 -5.28 -12.31
CA SER A 127 -8.22 -6.38 -13.13
C SER A 127 -8.03 -7.75 -12.45
N GLU A 128 -6.89 -7.99 -11.82
CA GLU A 128 -6.61 -9.21 -11.08
C GLU A 128 -7.49 -9.32 -9.83
N VAL A 129 -7.66 -8.22 -9.09
CA VAL A 129 -8.58 -8.18 -7.95
C VAL A 129 -10.00 -8.53 -8.38
N LEU A 130 -10.49 -7.93 -9.47
CA LEU A 130 -11.82 -8.26 -10.01
C LEU A 130 -11.92 -9.74 -10.41
N ARG A 131 -10.87 -10.30 -11.01
CA ARG A 131 -10.84 -11.70 -11.45
C ARG A 131 -10.92 -12.68 -10.27
N VAL A 132 -10.19 -12.41 -9.20
CA VAL A 132 -10.14 -13.32 -8.03
C VAL A 132 -11.31 -13.15 -7.09
N LEU A 133 -12.05 -12.04 -7.16
CA LEU A 133 -13.27 -11.84 -6.41
C LEU A 133 -14.44 -12.65 -6.99
N LYS A 134 -15.25 -13.23 -6.12
CA LYS A 134 -16.53 -13.83 -6.46
C LYS A 134 -17.50 -12.76 -6.99
N PRO A 135 -18.50 -13.12 -7.79
CA PRO A 135 -19.57 -12.21 -8.15
C PRO A 135 -20.23 -11.59 -6.90
N GLY A 136 -20.27 -10.25 -6.85
CA GLY A 136 -20.75 -9.50 -5.67
C GLY A 136 -19.74 -9.36 -4.54
N GLY A 137 -18.51 -9.87 -4.70
CA GLY A 137 -17.40 -9.64 -3.78
C GLY A 137 -17.04 -8.15 -3.69
N LYS A 138 -16.39 -7.75 -2.60
CA LYS A 138 -16.05 -6.35 -2.33
C LYS A 138 -14.55 -6.14 -2.31
N PHE A 139 -14.13 -5.00 -2.83
CA PHE A 139 -12.77 -4.50 -2.72
C PHE A 139 -12.75 -3.15 -2.00
N THR A 140 -11.88 -3.03 -1.01
CA THR A 140 -11.58 -1.76 -0.34
C THR A 140 -10.09 -1.50 -0.42
N PHE A 141 -9.72 -0.29 -0.78
CA PHE A 141 -8.32 0.13 -0.71
C PHE A 141 -8.22 1.52 -0.07
N SER A 142 -7.07 1.80 0.51
CA SER A 142 -6.72 3.13 1.00
C SER A 142 -5.51 3.68 0.29
N VAL A 143 -5.48 5.01 0.18
CA VAL A 143 -4.37 5.78 -0.35
C VAL A 143 -4.15 7.02 0.51
N TRP A 144 -3.01 7.65 0.34
CA TRP A 144 -2.75 8.93 0.98
C TRP A 144 -3.55 10.05 0.31
N ALA A 145 -4.00 11.01 1.12
CA ALA A 145 -4.58 12.23 0.62
C ALA A 145 -3.56 13.03 -0.22
N PRO A 146 -4.01 13.90 -1.13
CA PRO A 146 -3.10 14.73 -1.92
C PRO A 146 -2.29 15.69 -1.01
N PRO A 147 -1.13 16.20 -1.48
CA PRO A 147 -0.20 16.97 -0.64
C PRO A 147 -0.81 18.21 0.04
N GLU A 148 -1.82 18.83 -0.56
CA GLU A 148 -2.53 19.97 0.04
C GLU A 148 -3.35 19.59 1.28
N ASP A 149 -3.84 18.34 1.35
CA ASP A 149 -4.63 17.81 2.46
C ASP A 149 -3.76 16.98 3.43
N PHE A 150 -2.60 16.50 2.97
CA PHE A 150 -1.63 15.79 3.77
C PHE A 150 -0.21 16.38 3.59
N PRO A 151 0.10 17.50 4.27
CA PRO A 151 1.34 18.27 4.07
C PRO A 151 2.65 17.51 4.28
N MET A 152 2.63 16.39 5.02
CA MET A 152 3.83 15.59 5.27
C MET A 152 4.52 15.13 4.00
N PHE A 153 3.80 14.68 2.97
CA PHE A 153 4.45 14.31 1.71
C PHE A 153 4.98 15.51 0.94
N GLY A 154 4.28 16.65 1.00
CA GLY A 154 4.74 17.90 0.41
C GLY A 154 5.99 18.48 1.10
N LEU A 155 6.14 18.23 2.41
CA LEU A 155 7.26 18.77 3.18
C LEU A 155 8.62 18.27 2.67
N LEU A 156 8.79 16.97 2.47
CA LEU A 156 10.05 16.42 1.96
C LEU A 156 10.39 16.99 0.59
N GLY A 157 9.43 16.96 -0.34
CA GLY A 157 9.61 17.50 -1.68
C GLY A 157 9.94 19.00 -1.66
N GLY A 158 9.29 19.78 -0.80
CA GLY A 158 9.55 21.20 -0.63
C GLY A 158 10.96 21.50 -0.11
N VAL A 159 11.39 20.77 0.90
CA VAL A 159 12.76 20.91 1.44
C VAL A 159 13.81 20.52 0.41
N VAL A 160 13.63 19.42 -0.29
CA VAL A 160 14.58 18.99 -1.34
C VAL A 160 14.57 19.96 -2.53
N ALA A 161 13.42 20.54 -2.90
CA ALA A 161 13.35 21.54 -3.96
C ALA A 161 14.09 22.84 -3.62
N GLU A 162 14.13 23.21 -2.33
CA GLU A 162 14.81 24.43 -1.85
C GLU A 162 16.33 24.23 -1.65
N PHE A 163 16.74 23.06 -1.15
CA PHE A 163 18.12 22.85 -0.69
C PHE A 163 18.87 21.72 -1.41
N GLY A 164 18.24 20.99 -2.32
CA GLY A 164 18.83 19.82 -2.98
C GLY A 164 18.41 19.72 -4.46
N ASP A 165 18.36 18.48 -4.95
CA ASP A 165 17.98 18.14 -6.32
C ASP A 165 16.83 17.12 -6.32
N LEU A 166 15.74 17.44 -7.00
CA LEU A 166 14.61 16.52 -7.20
C LEU A 166 14.84 15.54 -8.36
N ASP A 167 15.70 15.91 -9.32
CA ASP A 167 16.01 15.08 -10.49
C ASP A 167 17.24 14.22 -10.26
N VAL A 168 17.10 13.25 -9.37
CA VAL A 168 18.18 12.33 -8.98
C VAL A 168 18.15 11.01 -9.75
N GLY A 169 17.40 10.94 -10.85
CA GLY A 169 17.38 9.76 -11.72
C GLY A 169 16.60 8.57 -11.13
N LEU A 170 15.64 8.80 -10.23
CA LEU A 170 14.77 7.70 -9.77
C LEU A 170 13.92 7.17 -10.93
N PRO A 171 13.69 5.84 -10.99
CA PRO A 171 12.86 5.26 -12.03
C PRO A 171 11.47 5.92 -12.10
N PRO A 172 11.01 6.36 -13.29
CA PRO A 172 9.67 6.90 -13.43
C PRO A 172 8.62 5.82 -13.16
N GLY A 173 7.59 6.18 -12.40
CA GLY A 173 6.44 5.33 -12.11
C GLY A 173 5.12 5.98 -12.51
N PRO A 174 3.99 5.30 -12.29
CA PRO A 174 2.68 5.91 -12.45
C PRO A 174 2.49 7.05 -11.44
N PRO A 175 1.54 7.99 -11.70
CA PRO A 175 1.28 9.08 -10.77
C PRO A 175 0.87 8.56 -9.40
N ALA A 176 1.63 8.86 -8.36
CA ALA A 176 1.37 8.39 -7.00
C ALA A 176 0.01 8.87 -6.45
N GLU A 177 -0.49 10.00 -6.97
CA GLU A 177 -1.75 10.62 -6.56
C GLU A 177 -2.96 10.19 -7.43
N ALA A 178 -2.80 9.22 -8.33
CA ALA A 178 -3.86 8.83 -9.26
C ALA A 178 -5.20 8.50 -8.58
N PHE A 179 -5.13 7.97 -7.35
CA PHE A 179 -6.29 7.54 -6.57
C PHE A 179 -6.61 8.47 -5.38
N SER A 180 -5.84 9.55 -5.19
CA SER A 180 -5.95 10.43 -4.01
C SER A 180 -7.21 11.29 -3.99
N ARG A 181 -7.96 11.33 -5.10
CA ARG A 181 -9.23 12.06 -5.25
C ARG A 181 -10.32 11.14 -5.74
N GLU A 182 -11.56 11.43 -5.33
CA GLU A 182 -12.73 10.62 -5.67
C GLU A 182 -12.86 10.40 -7.18
N GLU A 183 -12.67 11.43 -8.00
CA GLU A 183 -12.82 11.34 -9.45
C GLU A 183 -11.84 10.32 -10.07
N GLY A 184 -10.55 10.38 -9.71
CA GLY A 184 -9.55 9.43 -10.21
C GLY A 184 -9.76 8.01 -9.70
N ALA A 185 -10.08 7.86 -8.41
CA ALA A 185 -10.36 6.56 -7.82
C ALA A 185 -11.60 5.91 -8.45
N ARG A 186 -12.70 6.68 -8.62
CA ARG A 186 -13.93 6.23 -9.27
C ARG A 186 -13.67 5.78 -10.69
N GLN A 187 -13.05 6.65 -11.49
CA GLN A 187 -12.74 6.35 -12.88
C GLN A 187 -11.96 5.04 -13.01
N ALA A 188 -10.89 4.88 -12.24
CA ALA A 188 -10.02 3.71 -12.34
C ALA A 188 -10.76 2.40 -11.98
N VAL A 189 -11.57 2.39 -10.91
CA VAL A 189 -12.30 1.18 -10.51
C VAL A 189 -13.45 0.85 -11.49
N GLU A 190 -14.14 1.87 -12.02
CA GLU A 190 -15.20 1.68 -13.03
C GLU A 190 -14.62 1.19 -14.37
N GLU A 191 -13.47 1.72 -14.81
CA GLU A 191 -12.75 1.23 -16.00
C GLU A 191 -12.28 -0.22 -15.86
N ALA A 192 -11.93 -0.65 -14.63
CA ALA A 192 -11.58 -2.04 -14.34
C ALA A 192 -12.80 -2.97 -14.24
N GLY A 193 -14.03 -2.45 -14.23
CA GLY A 193 -15.28 -3.22 -14.20
C GLY A 193 -15.94 -3.35 -12.83
N PHE A 194 -15.52 -2.59 -11.83
CA PHE A 194 -16.19 -2.53 -10.53
C PHE A 194 -17.36 -1.53 -10.53
N ASP A 195 -18.34 -1.80 -9.69
CA ASP A 195 -19.32 -0.80 -9.28
C ASP A 195 -18.71 0.07 -8.17
N PHE A 196 -18.56 1.37 -8.41
CA PHE A 196 -18.07 2.28 -7.38
C PHE A 196 -19.11 2.48 -6.28
N LEU A 197 -18.72 2.25 -5.03
CA LEU A 197 -19.63 2.35 -3.88
C LEU A 197 -19.48 3.65 -3.10
N SER A 198 -18.26 3.98 -2.68
CA SER A 198 -17.99 5.16 -1.87
C SER A 198 -16.52 5.58 -1.91
N PHE A 199 -16.28 6.86 -1.64
CA PHE A 199 -14.98 7.43 -1.34
C PHE A 199 -15.10 8.19 -0.02
N VAL A 200 -14.18 7.96 0.91
CA VAL A 200 -14.23 8.58 2.24
C VAL A 200 -12.85 9.13 2.58
N ALA A 201 -12.80 10.42 2.90
CA ALA A 201 -11.61 11.00 3.53
C ALA A 201 -11.67 10.71 5.03
N ALA A 202 -10.61 10.13 5.58
CA ALA A 202 -10.47 9.84 7.00
C ALA A 202 -9.41 10.75 7.61
N ASP A 203 -9.81 11.54 8.61
CA ASP A 203 -8.84 12.29 9.43
C ASP A 203 -8.23 11.35 10.46
N PHE A 204 -6.92 11.44 10.64
CA PHE A 204 -6.25 10.76 11.72
C PHE A 204 -5.10 11.57 12.30
N GLU A 205 -4.82 11.37 13.57
CA GLU A 205 -3.66 11.93 14.25
C GLU A 205 -2.64 10.82 14.48
N ALA A 206 -1.41 11.03 14.01
CA ALA A 206 -0.28 10.15 14.31
C ALA A 206 0.78 10.91 15.08
N SER A 207 1.23 10.32 16.18
CA SER A 207 2.48 10.75 16.81
C SER A 207 3.63 10.21 15.96
N LEU A 208 4.31 11.10 15.27
CA LEU A 208 5.49 10.75 14.49
C LEU A 208 6.71 10.57 15.42
N CYS A 209 7.84 10.98 14.99
CA CYS A 209 9.11 10.97 15.70
C CYS A 209 9.54 12.41 16.07
N PRO A 210 10.53 12.59 16.93
CA PRO A 210 11.17 13.90 17.12
C PRO A 210 11.64 14.51 15.79
N ALA A 211 11.61 15.82 15.67
CA ALA A 211 11.97 16.54 14.43
C ALA A 211 13.36 16.14 13.87
N SER A 212 14.32 15.83 14.75
CA SER A 212 15.65 15.36 14.36
C SER A 212 15.66 13.98 13.67
N GLU A 213 14.61 13.18 13.85
CA GLU A 213 14.47 11.85 13.25
C GLU A 213 13.63 11.84 11.97
N ILE A 214 12.99 12.93 11.61
CA ILE A 214 12.11 13.02 10.43
C ILE A 214 12.80 12.53 9.15
N PRO A 215 14.06 12.90 8.82
CA PRO A 215 14.73 12.39 7.64
C PRO A 215 14.86 10.85 7.63
N ASN A 216 15.17 10.25 8.77
CA ASN A 216 15.25 8.80 8.91
C ASN A 216 13.86 8.16 8.82
N TRP A 217 12.84 8.79 9.39
CA TRP A 217 11.47 8.33 9.28
C TRP A 217 11.01 8.24 7.81
N TYR A 218 11.30 9.26 6.99
CA TYR A 218 11.01 9.20 5.55
C TYR A 218 11.76 8.08 4.83
N ARG A 219 13.02 7.83 5.20
CA ARG A 219 13.79 6.70 4.66
C ARG A 219 13.18 5.35 5.01
N ASP A 220 12.68 5.22 6.23
CA ASP A 220 12.14 3.96 6.75
C ASP A 220 10.76 3.63 6.17
N ILE A 221 9.94 4.62 5.83
CA ILE A 221 8.53 4.39 5.42
C ILE A 221 8.31 4.37 3.90
N SER A 222 9.26 4.82 3.09
CA SER A 222 9.07 4.95 1.65
C SER A 222 10.33 4.67 0.85
N VAL A 223 10.21 3.81 -0.16
CA VAL A 223 11.30 3.48 -1.09
C VAL A 223 11.78 4.71 -1.84
N ARG A 224 10.84 5.49 -2.37
CA ARG A 224 11.16 6.70 -3.14
C ARG A 224 11.76 7.81 -2.28
N SER A 225 11.24 7.99 -1.06
CA SER A 225 11.80 8.98 -0.12
C SER A 225 13.22 8.64 0.28
N GLN A 226 13.54 7.37 0.51
CA GLN A 226 14.91 6.93 0.74
C GLN A 226 15.77 7.23 -0.48
N GLY A 227 15.37 6.77 -1.67
CA GLY A 227 16.14 6.98 -2.90
C GLY A 227 16.42 8.47 -3.16
N LEU A 228 15.41 9.33 -2.94
CA LEU A 228 15.56 10.77 -3.06
C LEU A 228 16.57 11.34 -2.05
N LEU A 229 16.46 10.96 -0.78
CA LEU A 229 17.33 11.48 0.28
C LEU A 229 18.77 10.95 0.17
N ASP A 230 18.95 9.70 -0.22
CA ASP A 230 20.28 9.09 -0.34
C ASP A 230 21.07 9.60 -1.55
N ALA A 231 20.37 10.13 -2.54
CA ALA A 231 20.98 10.73 -3.72
C ALA A 231 21.36 12.22 -3.54
N GLN A 232 20.98 12.86 -2.42
CA GLN A 232 21.41 14.23 -2.15
C GLN A 232 22.90 14.28 -1.78
N SER A 233 23.58 15.37 -2.18
CA SER A 233 24.95 15.60 -1.76
C SER A 233 25.03 15.86 -0.23
N PRO A 234 26.11 15.47 0.42
CA PRO A 234 26.27 15.61 1.87
C PRO A 234 26.56 17.07 2.36
N GLU A 235 26.42 18.08 1.49
CA GLU A 235 26.69 19.49 1.83
C GLU A 235 25.46 20.19 2.41
#